data_5a6860b47aa278f2a6a367e32f8792dd
#
_entry.id   5a6860b47aa278f2a6a367e32f8792dd
#
_cell.length_a   1.000
_cell.length_b   1.000
_cell.length_c   1.000
_cell.angle_alpha   90.00
_cell.angle_beta   90.00
_cell.angle_gamma   90.00
#
_symmetry.space_group_name_H-M   'P 1'
#
loop_
_entity.id
_entity.type
_entity.pdbx_description
1 polymer ?
#
loop_
_entity_poly.entity_id
_entity_poly.type
_entity_poly.pdbx_seq_one_letter_code
_entity_poly.pdbx_strand_id
1 'polypeptide(L)'
;MINPLFGLSLPRNSGQMGLGRFFTLFTAVIMPLGSVLASEEVGHSEHSSAPVEHVADEHATDEAHAPKEEGFNPNELIMHHIADSHGWHILDWDGHAVSLPLPVILWTNDGLVVFSSSEFHHDTEGHHVVNAGGQQFVNKHEKIYYAGTEDKPLDFSITKNVLSLIMGAVLIVLIFLSAARFYAKNTNKAPRGLASFVEPLILFVRDDIARGAIPEKHLNRFVPYLLTLFFFIWVNNLLGLVPFFPGGANLTGNIAVTLVLAAFTLIITNVNGTKDYWMHIVWMPGVPTPLKPILALIELIGVFTKPFSLMIRLFANITAGHILVLSLVSLIFIFESVWISPGSIVLTLFISTLELLVAALQAYVFTMLTAMSFGAAVEEHHHDDHAHAEGHH
;
A
#
# COMPACT_ATOMS: atom_id res chain seq x y z
N MET A 1 -1.70 2.17 40.55
CA MET A 1 -2.63 1.62 39.53
C MET A 1 -2.20 2.14 38.19
N ILE A 2 -1.84 1.32 37.27
CA ILE A 2 -1.50 1.50 35.86
C ILE A 2 -0.09 0.96 35.56
N ASN A 3 -0.07 -0.31 35.25
CA ASN A 3 0.97 -0.86 34.41
C ASN A 3 0.42 -2.00 33.52
N PRO A 4 -0.61 -1.72 32.65
CA PRO A 4 -1.12 -2.75 31.74
C PRO A 4 -0.52 -2.67 30.34
N LEU A 5 0.26 -1.63 29.98
CA LEU A 5 0.71 -1.45 28.60
C LEU A 5 1.93 -2.31 28.23
N PHE A 6 2.78 -2.63 29.17
CA PHE A 6 3.92 -3.52 29.01
C PHE A 6 3.99 -4.63 30.05
N GLY A 7 2.92 -4.83 30.81
CA GLY A 7 2.69 -5.99 31.66
C GLY A 7 2.45 -7.29 30.88
N LEU A 8 2.92 -7.37 29.63
CA LEU A 8 3.33 -8.60 29.00
C LEU A 8 4.52 -9.14 29.81
N SER A 9 4.23 -9.80 30.92
CA SER A 9 5.10 -10.85 31.40
C SER A 9 5.26 -11.77 30.19
N LEU A 10 6.37 -11.59 29.47
CA LEU A 10 6.76 -12.51 28.42
C LEU A 10 6.77 -13.89 29.05
N PRO A 11 5.84 -14.80 28.72
CA PRO A 11 5.97 -16.17 29.11
C PRO A 11 7.28 -16.65 28.48
N ARG A 12 8.19 -17.04 29.31
CA ARG A 12 9.48 -17.61 28.95
C ARG A 12 9.21 -19.02 28.47
N ASN A 13 8.50 -19.15 27.36
CA ASN A 13 8.56 -20.31 26.47
C ASN A 13 7.47 -20.29 25.38
N SER A 14 7.90 -20.68 24.18
CA SER A 14 7.14 -21.21 23.07
C SER A 14 6.30 -20.24 22.20
N GLY A 15 6.81 -19.97 21.02
CA GLY A 15 5.98 -19.85 19.80
C GLY A 15 5.41 -18.49 19.46
N GLN A 16 5.60 -17.46 20.23
CA GLN A 16 5.16 -16.11 19.85
C GLN A 16 6.27 -15.41 19.09
N MET A 17 6.05 -15.17 17.81
CA MET A 17 6.86 -14.22 17.04
C MET A 17 6.74 -12.86 17.73
N GLY A 18 7.80 -12.40 18.38
CA GLY A 18 7.84 -11.06 18.96
C GLY A 18 7.61 -10.00 17.86
N LEU A 19 7.03 -8.85 18.22
CA LEU A 19 6.70 -7.74 17.33
C LEU A 19 7.86 -7.41 16.35
N GLY A 20 9.11 -7.46 16.82
CA GLY A 20 10.29 -7.23 15.99
C GLY A 20 10.51 -8.30 14.92
N ARG A 21 10.32 -9.58 15.23
CA ARG A 21 10.44 -10.68 14.25
C ARG A 21 9.31 -10.65 13.23
N PHE A 22 8.10 -10.32 13.69
CA PHE A 22 6.96 -10.14 12.80
C PHE A 22 7.20 -8.97 11.84
N PHE A 23 7.67 -7.82 12.34
CA PHE A 23 7.97 -6.64 11.55
C PHE A 23 9.10 -6.91 10.54
N THR A 24 10.16 -7.63 10.93
CA THR A 24 11.26 -8.02 10.05
C THR A 24 10.77 -8.98 8.94
N LEU A 25 9.93 -9.96 9.28
CA LEU A 25 9.34 -10.86 8.30
C LEU A 25 8.36 -10.13 7.37
N PHE A 26 7.56 -9.21 7.91
CA PHE A 26 6.62 -8.39 7.16
C PHE A 26 7.33 -7.53 6.11
N THR A 27 8.40 -6.80 6.51
CA THR A 27 9.20 -6.01 5.58
C THR A 27 10.00 -6.86 4.60
N ALA A 28 10.57 -7.99 5.04
CA ALA A 28 11.34 -8.90 4.20
C ALA A 28 10.50 -9.59 3.12
N VAL A 29 9.21 -9.82 3.37
CA VAL A 29 8.30 -10.43 2.40
C VAL A 29 7.64 -9.40 1.49
N ILE A 30 7.28 -8.22 2.01
CA ILE A 30 6.66 -7.15 1.19
C ILE A 30 7.68 -6.57 0.20
N MET A 31 8.93 -6.39 0.60
CA MET A 31 9.94 -5.73 -0.20
C MET A 31 10.19 -6.41 -1.57
N PRO A 32 10.47 -7.72 -1.65
CA PRO A 32 10.66 -8.38 -2.94
C PRO A 32 9.35 -8.59 -3.72
N LEU A 33 8.21 -8.81 -3.04
CA LEU A 33 6.93 -8.98 -3.72
C LEU A 33 6.42 -7.68 -4.33
N GLY A 34 6.61 -6.55 -3.64
CA GLY A 34 6.20 -5.23 -4.13
C GLY A 34 6.91 -4.86 -5.43
N SER A 35 8.21 -5.11 -5.54
CA SER A 35 8.98 -4.80 -6.74
C SER A 35 8.62 -5.73 -7.92
N VAL A 36 8.44 -7.02 -7.68
CA VAL A 36 8.08 -7.99 -8.72
C VAL A 36 6.65 -7.76 -9.24
N LEU A 37 5.68 -7.49 -8.34
CA LEU A 37 4.30 -7.25 -8.74
C LEU A 37 4.08 -5.86 -9.35
N ALA A 38 4.84 -4.83 -8.93
CA ALA A 38 4.79 -3.50 -9.54
C ALA A 38 5.21 -3.52 -11.02
N SER A 39 6.03 -4.49 -11.43
CA SER A 39 6.45 -4.66 -12.82
C SER A 39 5.34 -5.20 -13.74
N GLU A 40 4.27 -5.80 -13.22
CA GLU A 40 3.22 -6.44 -14.04
C GLU A 40 2.02 -5.54 -14.37
N GLU A 41 1.82 -4.40 -13.67
CA GLU A 41 0.49 -3.80 -13.59
C GLU A 41 0.15 -2.63 -14.53
N VAL A 42 1.06 -2.19 -15.39
CA VAL A 42 0.75 -1.15 -16.39
C VAL A 42 0.77 -1.73 -17.81
N GLY A 43 -0.18 -2.57 -18.10
CA GLY A 43 -0.38 -3.09 -19.44
C GLY A 43 -1.83 -3.49 -19.65
N HIS A 44 -2.51 -2.71 -20.46
CA HIS A 44 -3.80 -2.83 -21.12
C HIS A 44 -4.91 -1.91 -20.60
N SER A 45 -4.89 -0.68 -21.13
CA SER A 45 -6.12 -0.08 -21.64
C SER A 45 -6.01 -0.05 -23.16
N GLU A 46 -6.45 -1.10 -23.81
CA GLU A 46 -6.72 -1.06 -25.24
C GLU A 46 -7.81 -0.02 -25.51
N HIS A 47 -7.41 1.10 -26.08
CA HIS A 47 -8.34 1.97 -26.78
C HIS A 47 -8.80 1.24 -28.04
N SER A 48 -10.01 0.69 -27.98
CA SER A 48 -10.78 0.28 -29.14
C SER A 48 -11.06 1.53 -29.98
N SER A 49 -10.21 1.81 -30.96
CA SER A 49 -10.50 2.75 -32.02
C SER A 49 -11.29 2.02 -33.11
N ALA A 50 -12.56 2.42 -33.25
CA ALA A 50 -13.36 2.08 -34.42
C ALA A 50 -12.70 2.61 -35.71
N PRO A 51 -12.85 1.89 -36.84
CA PRO A 51 -12.22 2.30 -38.10
C PRO A 51 -12.92 3.53 -38.68
N VAL A 52 -12.17 4.58 -38.91
CA VAL A 52 -12.60 5.72 -39.76
C VAL A 52 -12.12 5.48 -41.18
N GLU A 53 -13.05 5.45 -42.12
CA GLU A 53 -12.86 5.34 -43.56
C GLU A 53 -11.88 6.38 -44.10
N HIS A 54 -10.92 5.93 -44.88
CA HIS A 54 -10.07 6.76 -45.73
C HIS A 54 -10.86 7.38 -46.83
N VAL A 55 -10.93 8.71 -46.85
CA VAL A 55 -11.15 9.47 -48.06
C VAL A 55 -9.83 10.15 -48.43
N ALA A 56 -9.30 9.77 -49.57
CA ALA A 56 -8.13 10.37 -50.18
C ALA A 56 -8.51 11.75 -50.72
N ASP A 57 -7.71 12.77 -50.42
CA ASP A 57 -7.54 13.92 -51.30
C ASP A 57 -6.09 14.43 -51.24
N GLU A 58 -5.46 14.42 -52.42
CA GLU A 58 -4.15 14.98 -52.70
C GLU A 58 -4.22 16.50 -52.62
N HIS A 59 -3.36 17.13 -51.79
CA HIS A 59 -2.67 18.37 -52.21
C HIS A 59 -1.42 18.59 -51.36
N ALA A 60 -0.29 18.44 -52.02
CA ALA A 60 1.02 18.83 -51.48
C ALA A 60 1.10 20.37 -51.40
N THR A 61 1.39 20.88 -50.22
CA THR A 61 2.12 22.15 -50.03
C THR A 61 3.10 21.97 -48.86
N ASP A 62 4.39 22.14 -49.21
CA ASP A 62 5.48 22.27 -48.24
C ASP A 62 5.21 23.47 -47.32
N GLU A 63 4.78 23.20 -46.11
CA GLU A 63 4.89 24.14 -45.00
C GLU A 63 5.94 23.60 -43.99
N ALA A 64 6.99 24.41 -43.84
CA ALA A 64 8.03 24.22 -42.87
C ALA A 64 7.43 23.95 -41.49
N HIS A 65 7.70 22.77 -40.92
CA HIS A 65 7.37 22.44 -39.56
C HIS A 65 8.16 23.37 -38.62
N ALA A 66 7.52 24.45 -38.18
CA ALA A 66 7.90 25.11 -36.96
C ALA A 66 7.72 24.09 -35.79
N PRO A 67 8.64 23.99 -34.83
CA PRO A 67 8.42 23.14 -33.70
C PRO A 67 7.14 23.60 -32.99
N LYS A 68 6.12 22.74 -32.93
CA LYS A 68 4.96 22.97 -32.10
C LYS A 68 5.52 23.02 -30.66
N GLU A 69 5.40 24.18 -30.03
CA GLU A 69 5.54 24.26 -28.59
C GLU A 69 4.60 23.20 -28.00
N GLU A 70 5.17 22.12 -27.42
CA GLU A 70 4.40 21.12 -26.75
C GLU A 70 3.76 21.81 -25.54
N GLY A 71 2.47 22.13 -25.64
CA GLY A 71 1.69 22.71 -24.56
C GLY A 71 1.74 21.78 -23.34
N PHE A 72 1.69 22.35 -22.15
CA PHE A 72 1.68 21.61 -20.87
C PHE A 72 0.69 20.44 -20.91
N ASN A 73 1.22 19.20 -20.72
CA ASN A 73 0.43 17.98 -20.72
C ASN A 73 0.15 17.52 -19.27
N PRO A 74 -1.05 17.80 -18.73
CA PRO A 74 -1.36 17.44 -17.34
C PRO A 74 -1.39 15.94 -17.10
N ASN A 75 -1.73 15.13 -18.10
CA ASN A 75 -1.79 13.68 -17.98
C ASN A 75 -0.39 13.08 -17.76
N GLU A 76 0.59 13.55 -18.49
CA GLU A 76 1.98 13.13 -18.34
C GLU A 76 2.53 13.48 -16.97
N LEU A 77 2.28 14.71 -16.49
CA LEU A 77 2.66 15.13 -15.14
C LEU A 77 2.05 14.22 -14.07
N ILE A 78 0.75 13.94 -14.17
CA ILE A 78 0.02 13.09 -13.20
C ILE A 78 0.58 11.68 -13.22
N MET A 79 0.71 11.07 -14.41
CA MET A 79 1.18 9.70 -14.57
C MET A 79 2.62 9.54 -14.07
N HIS A 80 3.51 10.47 -14.41
CA HIS A 80 4.89 10.46 -13.92
C HIS A 80 4.98 10.59 -12.38
N HIS A 81 4.10 11.38 -11.79
CA HIS A 81 4.10 11.57 -10.33
C HIS A 81 3.59 10.35 -9.57
N ILE A 82 2.59 9.64 -10.11
CA ILE A 82 1.98 8.46 -9.50
C ILE A 82 2.82 7.21 -9.74
N ALA A 83 3.54 7.14 -10.86
CA ALA A 83 4.35 5.99 -11.24
C ALA A 83 5.44 5.67 -10.21
N ASP A 84 5.77 4.38 -10.14
CA ASP A 84 6.87 3.87 -9.30
C ASP A 84 8.19 3.99 -10.07
N SER A 85 8.86 5.14 -9.94
CA SER A 85 10.06 5.46 -10.70
C SER A 85 11.34 4.88 -10.09
N HIS A 86 12.34 4.62 -10.95
CA HIS A 86 13.70 4.20 -10.55
C HIS A 86 14.57 5.36 -10.08
N GLY A 87 14.08 6.59 -10.06
CA GLY A 87 14.70 7.78 -9.51
C GLY A 87 13.75 8.58 -8.66
N TRP A 88 14.24 9.26 -7.63
CA TRP A 88 13.40 10.14 -6.82
C TRP A 88 13.65 11.58 -7.19
N HIS A 89 12.75 12.17 -7.98
CA HIS A 89 12.80 13.59 -8.30
C HIS A 89 12.48 14.42 -7.05
N ILE A 90 13.36 15.37 -6.71
CA ILE A 90 13.23 16.21 -5.51
C ILE A 90 12.75 17.60 -5.90
N LEU A 91 13.42 18.25 -6.83
CA LEU A 91 13.09 19.61 -7.32
C LEU A 91 13.86 19.91 -8.61
N ASP A 92 13.38 20.88 -9.37
CA ASP A 92 14.09 21.49 -10.48
C ASP A 92 14.81 22.75 -10.01
N TRP A 93 16.13 22.78 -10.17
CA TRP A 93 16.97 23.91 -9.81
C TRP A 93 17.68 24.44 -11.06
N ASP A 94 17.43 25.69 -11.43
CA ASP A 94 18.04 26.35 -12.58
C ASP A 94 17.93 25.54 -13.90
N GLY A 95 16.76 24.90 -14.13
CA GLY A 95 16.49 24.09 -15.31
C GLY A 95 17.13 22.70 -15.28
N HIS A 96 17.74 22.30 -14.17
CA HIS A 96 18.30 20.96 -13.97
C HIS A 96 17.46 20.19 -12.94
N ALA A 97 17.02 18.99 -13.29
CA ALA A 97 16.31 18.08 -12.39
C ALA A 97 17.28 17.56 -11.32
N VAL A 98 17.02 17.93 -10.06
CA VAL A 98 17.72 17.36 -8.90
C VAL A 98 16.97 16.13 -8.45
N SER A 99 17.51 14.97 -8.76
CA SER A 99 16.93 13.68 -8.40
C SER A 99 17.91 12.83 -7.61
N LEU A 100 17.41 12.03 -6.69
CA LEU A 100 18.15 11.00 -6.00
C LEU A 100 18.20 9.75 -6.89
N PRO A 101 19.35 9.37 -7.45
CA PRO A 101 19.45 8.15 -8.23
C PRO A 101 19.33 6.94 -7.30
N LEU A 102 18.57 5.94 -7.73
CA LEU A 102 18.37 4.71 -6.98
C LEU A 102 19.10 3.54 -7.62
N PRO A 103 19.53 2.52 -6.86
CA PRO A 103 20.20 1.37 -7.41
C PRO A 103 19.22 0.49 -8.19
N VAL A 104 19.54 0.25 -9.45
CA VAL A 104 18.87 -0.68 -10.34
C VAL A 104 19.52 -2.05 -10.18
N ILE A 105 18.73 -3.07 -9.86
CA ILE A 105 19.17 -4.43 -9.59
C ILE A 105 18.36 -5.37 -10.49
N LEU A 106 19.00 -5.91 -11.52
CA LEU A 106 18.35 -6.77 -12.51
C LEU A 106 18.91 -8.19 -12.42
N TRP A 107 18.03 -9.16 -12.43
CA TRP A 107 18.40 -10.56 -12.59
C TRP A 107 18.20 -10.96 -14.05
N THR A 108 19.31 -11.10 -14.76
CA THR A 108 19.35 -11.44 -16.18
C THR A 108 19.71 -12.92 -16.38
N ASN A 109 19.66 -13.38 -17.62
CA ASN A 109 20.07 -14.76 -17.97
C ASN A 109 21.57 -15.02 -17.68
N ASP A 110 22.39 -13.96 -17.69
CA ASP A 110 23.84 -14.04 -17.46
C ASP A 110 24.22 -13.78 -15.99
N GLY A 111 23.24 -13.48 -15.12
CA GLY A 111 23.44 -13.23 -13.70
C GLY A 111 22.90 -11.89 -13.20
N LEU A 112 23.32 -11.51 -12.00
CA LEU A 112 22.90 -10.27 -11.35
C LEU A 112 23.68 -9.09 -11.93
N VAL A 113 22.95 -8.07 -12.40
CA VAL A 113 23.49 -6.81 -12.89
C VAL A 113 23.02 -5.67 -12.00
N VAL A 114 23.95 -4.82 -11.52
CA VAL A 114 23.65 -3.69 -10.64
C VAL A 114 24.29 -2.42 -11.19
N PHE A 115 23.51 -1.36 -11.34
CA PHE A 115 23.96 -0.05 -11.77
C PHE A 115 23.08 1.06 -11.18
N SER A 116 23.44 2.31 -11.42
CA SER A 116 22.65 3.47 -10.92
C SER A 116 21.60 3.89 -11.93
N SER A 117 20.41 4.26 -11.48
CA SER A 117 19.37 4.81 -12.36
C SER A 117 19.79 6.11 -13.05
N SER A 118 20.82 6.82 -12.54
CA SER A 118 21.39 8.00 -13.21
C SER A 118 21.93 7.72 -14.60
N GLU A 119 22.28 6.47 -14.91
CA GLU A 119 22.77 6.08 -16.23
C GLU A 119 21.70 6.17 -17.32
N PHE A 120 20.42 6.17 -16.96
CA PHE A 120 19.33 6.42 -17.90
C PHE A 120 19.12 7.91 -18.26
N HIS A 121 19.85 8.84 -17.61
CA HIS A 121 19.76 10.28 -17.86
C HIS A 121 18.31 10.84 -17.82
N HIS A 122 17.45 10.30 -16.97
CA HIS A 122 16.01 10.61 -16.86
C HIS A 122 15.18 10.27 -18.10
N ASP A 123 15.73 9.48 -19.03
CA ASP A 123 14.97 9.01 -20.19
C ASP A 123 13.97 7.93 -19.75
N THR A 124 12.68 8.19 -20.00
CA THR A 124 11.56 7.28 -19.71
C THR A 124 10.87 6.81 -20.99
N GLU A 125 11.37 7.22 -22.16
CA GLU A 125 10.82 6.84 -23.46
C GLU A 125 11.61 5.72 -24.15
N GLY A 126 12.80 5.39 -23.62
CA GLY A 126 13.65 4.31 -24.13
C GLY A 126 14.58 4.72 -25.24
N HIS A 127 14.90 6.01 -25.37
CA HIS A 127 15.86 6.52 -26.34
C HIS A 127 17.31 6.31 -25.86
N HIS A 128 17.54 6.30 -24.56
CA HIS A 128 18.88 6.13 -23.99
C HIS A 128 19.15 4.67 -23.64
N VAL A 129 20.22 4.11 -24.24
CA VAL A 129 20.64 2.72 -24.00
C VAL A 129 21.76 2.68 -22.99
N VAL A 130 21.54 1.96 -21.87
CA VAL A 130 22.54 1.72 -20.83
C VAL A 130 23.21 0.39 -21.06
N ASN A 131 24.55 0.36 -21.02
CA ASN A 131 25.33 -0.85 -21.13
C ASN A 131 25.81 -1.29 -19.75
N ALA A 132 25.25 -2.35 -19.22
CA ALA A 132 25.63 -2.92 -17.93
C ALA A 132 25.72 -4.44 -17.99
N GLY A 133 26.73 -5.04 -17.35
CA GLY A 133 26.88 -6.50 -17.31
C GLY A 133 27.03 -7.18 -18.68
N GLY A 134 27.48 -6.44 -19.71
CA GLY A 134 27.59 -6.96 -21.08
C GLY A 134 26.30 -6.99 -21.87
N GLN A 135 25.21 -6.49 -21.30
CA GLN A 135 23.90 -6.38 -21.91
C GLN A 135 23.45 -4.93 -22.02
N GLN A 136 22.49 -4.67 -22.87
CA GLN A 136 21.94 -3.33 -23.14
C GLN A 136 20.53 -3.21 -22.61
N PHE A 137 20.28 -2.14 -21.85
CA PHE A 137 18.98 -1.88 -21.23
C PHE A 137 18.44 -0.53 -21.64
N VAL A 138 17.11 -0.43 -21.72
CA VAL A 138 16.36 0.81 -21.94
C VAL A 138 15.23 0.92 -20.91
N ASN A 139 14.95 2.15 -20.46
CA ASN A 139 13.84 2.43 -19.58
C ASN A 139 12.66 2.96 -20.42
N LYS A 140 11.53 2.23 -20.44
CA LYS A 140 10.29 2.66 -21.11
C LYS A 140 9.16 2.72 -20.09
N HIS A 141 8.63 3.91 -19.85
CA HIS A 141 7.53 4.13 -18.90
C HIS A 141 7.81 3.51 -17.52
N GLU A 142 8.99 3.81 -16.97
CA GLU A 142 9.48 3.30 -15.69
C GLU A 142 9.65 1.77 -15.62
N LYS A 143 9.74 1.10 -16.76
CA LYS A 143 10.02 -0.34 -16.85
C LYS A 143 11.28 -0.59 -17.66
N ILE A 144 12.12 -1.51 -17.17
CA ILE A 144 13.39 -1.83 -17.81
C ILE A 144 13.22 -3.00 -18.77
N TYR A 145 13.68 -2.81 -20.00
CA TYR A 145 13.68 -3.78 -21.08
C TYR A 145 15.08 -4.00 -21.61
N TYR A 146 15.32 -5.14 -22.24
CA TYR A 146 16.51 -5.33 -23.06
C TYR A 146 16.41 -4.45 -24.32
N ALA A 147 17.50 -3.79 -24.69
CA ALA A 147 17.51 -2.93 -25.86
C ALA A 147 17.20 -3.72 -27.15
N GLY A 148 16.24 -3.22 -27.94
CA GLY A 148 15.82 -3.84 -29.21
C GLY A 148 14.85 -5.02 -29.07
N THR A 149 14.42 -5.38 -27.85
CA THR A 149 13.42 -6.42 -27.59
C THR A 149 12.33 -5.91 -26.65
N GLU A 150 11.22 -6.63 -26.57
CA GLU A 150 10.18 -6.39 -25.55
C GLU A 150 10.34 -7.28 -24.31
N ASP A 151 11.44 -8.04 -24.25
CA ASP A 151 11.71 -8.89 -23.12
C ASP A 151 12.18 -8.08 -21.91
N LYS A 152 11.78 -8.51 -20.72
CA LYS A 152 12.10 -7.87 -19.44
C LYS A 152 12.99 -8.77 -18.61
N PRO A 153 14.07 -8.25 -18.01
CA PRO A 153 14.75 -8.95 -16.92
C PRO A 153 13.84 -8.97 -15.67
N LEU A 154 14.12 -9.85 -14.71
CA LEU A 154 13.49 -9.76 -13.41
C LEU A 154 14.07 -8.55 -12.67
N ASP A 155 13.19 -7.62 -12.32
CA ASP A 155 13.57 -6.37 -11.70
C ASP A 155 13.41 -6.44 -10.17
N PHE A 156 14.53 -6.31 -9.45
CA PHE A 156 14.63 -6.21 -8.00
C PHE A 156 15.13 -4.84 -7.54
N SER A 157 15.02 -3.84 -8.39
CA SER A 157 15.52 -2.50 -8.15
C SER A 157 14.88 -1.87 -6.92
N ILE A 158 15.61 -0.97 -6.28
CA ILE A 158 15.04 -0.12 -5.24
C ILE A 158 14.38 1.07 -5.92
N THR A 159 13.08 0.97 -6.11
CA THR A 159 12.25 2.04 -6.67
C THR A 159 11.89 3.08 -5.60
N LYS A 160 11.25 4.17 -6.02
CA LYS A 160 10.74 5.23 -5.13
C LYS A 160 9.81 4.64 -4.04
N ASN A 161 8.92 3.73 -4.40
CA ASN A 161 8.01 3.09 -3.44
C ASN A 161 8.74 2.16 -2.48
N VAL A 162 9.72 1.38 -2.95
CA VAL A 162 10.54 0.52 -2.09
C VAL A 162 11.34 1.34 -1.08
N LEU A 163 11.94 2.44 -1.51
CA LEU A 163 12.66 3.34 -0.61
C LEU A 163 11.73 3.98 0.42
N SER A 164 10.53 4.43 0.00
CA SER A 164 9.51 4.97 0.90
C SER A 164 9.04 3.93 1.93
N LEU A 165 8.85 2.69 1.50
CA LEU A 165 8.51 1.56 2.39
C LEU A 165 9.58 1.34 3.46
N ILE A 166 10.86 1.35 3.08
CA ILE A 166 11.98 1.22 4.02
C ILE A 166 11.99 2.38 5.01
N MET A 167 11.86 3.60 4.51
CA MET A 167 11.84 4.81 5.36
C MET A 167 10.67 4.80 6.33
N GLY A 168 9.47 4.48 5.86
CA GLY A 168 8.28 4.33 6.70
C GLY A 168 8.47 3.25 7.76
N ALA A 169 9.02 2.10 7.39
CA ALA A 169 9.32 1.01 8.31
C ALA A 169 10.34 1.43 9.39
N VAL A 170 11.43 2.06 8.99
CA VAL A 170 12.46 2.59 9.91
C VAL A 170 11.85 3.63 10.85
N LEU A 171 11.06 4.56 10.33
CA LEU A 171 10.38 5.59 11.13
C LEU A 171 9.46 4.96 12.19
N ILE A 172 8.63 3.98 11.82
CA ILE A 172 7.76 3.27 12.74
C ILE A 172 8.57 2.56 13.83
N VAL A 173 9.64 1.84 13.45
CA VAL A 173 10.52 1.17 14.41
C VAL A 173 11.15 2.17 15.37
N LEU A 174 11.64 3.30 14.89
CA LEU A 174 12.22 4.35 15.73
C LEU A 174 11.20 4.94 16.72
N ILE A 175 9.97 5.19 16.26
CA ILE A 175 8.87 5.68 17.10
C ILE A 175 8.58 4.68 18.24
N PHE A 176 8.38 3.40 17.89
CA PHE A 176 8.06 2.36 18.88
C PHE A 176 9.23 2.05 19.83
N LEU A 177 10.47 2.03 19.32
CA LEU A 177 11.65 1.87 20.17
C LEU A 177 11.83 3.05 21.13
N SER A 178 11.58 4.28 20.67
CA SER A 178 11.62 5.47 21.53
C SER A 178 10.58 5.37 22.65
N ALA A 179 9.33 5.01 22.31
CA ALA A 179 8.27 4.81 23.27
C ALA A 179 8.62 3.67 24.26
N ALA A 180 9.09 2.52 23.76
CA ALA A 180 9.47 1.37 24.59
C ALA A 180 10.61 1.70 25.56
N ARG A 181 11.65 2.44 25.09
CA ARG A 181 12.75 2.91 25.95
C ARG A 181 12.27 3.87 27.05
N PHE A 182 11.30 4.74 26.72
CA PHE A 182 10.73 5.64 27.73
C PHE A 182 10.04 4.85 28.85
N TYR A 183 9.20 3.87 28.51
CA TYR A 183 8.49 3.05 29.51
C TYR A 183 9.42 2.15 30.31
N ALA A 184 10.44 1.56 29.68
CA ALA A 184 11.43 0.76 30.35
C ALA A 184 12.21 1.55 31.41
N LYS A 185 12.48 2.87 31.15
CA LYS A 185 13.24 3.72 32.07
C LYS A 185 12.36 4.42 33.12
N ASN A 186 11.07 4.61 32.85
CA ASN A 186 10.16 5.45 33.63
C ASN A 186 8.86 4.70 34.00
N THR A 187 8.97 3.60 34.70
CA THR A 187 7.87 2.65 34.97
C THR A 187 6.61 3.26 35.63
N ASN A 188 6.75 4.40 36.36
CA ASN A 188 5.64 5.02 37.09
C ASN A 188 5.46 6.52 36.76
N LYS A 189 5.98 6.99 35.62
CA LYS A 189 5.84 8.37 35.21
C LYS A 189 4.88 8.50 34.04
N ALA A 190 4.15 9.60 33.97
CA ALA A 190 3.31 9.94 32.83
C ALA A 190 4.17 10.04 31.55
N PRO A 191 3.66 9.57 30.41
CA PRO A 191 4.38 9.64 29.14
C PRO A 191 4.67 11.07 28.74
N ARG A 192 5.81 11.31 28.08
CA ARG A 192 6.23 12.62 27.57
C ARG A 192 6.78 12.49 26.15
N GLY A 193 6.66 13.55 25.36
CA GLY A 193 7.15 13.60 23.98
C GLY A 193 6.44 12.59 23.08
N LEU A 194 7.18 11.85 22.24
CA LEU A 194 6.63 10.87 21.30
C LEU A 194 5.81 9.77 21.99
N ALA A 195 6.20 9.33 23.19
CA ALA A 195 5.44 8.33 23.93
C ALA A 195 4.03 8.83 24.27
N SER A 196 3.87 10.12 24.62
CA SER A 196 2.56 10.71 24.92
C SER A 196 1.65 10.82 23.69
N PHE A 197 2.23 10.94 22.50
CA PHE A 197 1.47 10.99 21.25
C PHE A 197 1.06 9.58 20.78
N VAL A 198 1.95 8.60 20.90
CA VAL A 198 1.72 7.23 20.39
C VAL A 198 0.84 6.41 21.32
N GLU A 199 0.90 6.64 22.65
CA GLU A 199 0.13 5.87 23.64
C GLU A 199 -1.39 5.91 23.38
N PRO A 200 -2.05 7.06 23.19
CA PRO A 200 -3.49 7.10 22.90
C PRO A 200 -3.87 6.30 21.66
N LEU A 201 -3.01 6.31 20.62
CA LEU A 201 -3.24 5.56 19.39
C LEU A 201 -3.09 4.05 19.60
N ILE A 202 -2.09 3.62 20.40
CA ILE A 202 -1.93 2.21 20.78
C ILE A 202 -3.15 1.73 21.57
N LEU A 203 -3.61 2.54 22.54
CA LEU A 203 -4.80 2.23 23.33
C LEU A 203 -6.04 2.16 22.46
N PHE A 204 -6.22 3.09 21.56
CA PHE A 204 -7.32 3.09 20.59
C PHE A 204 -7.34 1.81 19.76
N VAL A 205 -6.22 1.41 19.15
CA VAL A 205 -6.16 0.17 18.36
C VAL A 205 -6.42 -1.07 19.22
N ARG A 206 -5.89 -1.10 20.46
CA ARG A 206 -6.06 -2.25 21.35
C ARG A 206 -7.46 -2.35 21.94
N ASP A 207 -7.97 -1.23 22.48
CA ASP A 207 -9.18 -1.24 23.31
C ASP A 207 -10.45 -1.00 22.49
N ASP A 208 -10.42 -0.07 21.52
CA ASP A 208 -11.59 0.26 20.71
C ASP A 208 -11.72 -0.64 19.46
N ILE A 209 -10.59 -1.00 18.82
CA ILE A 209 -10.63 -1.86 17.62
C ILE A 209 -10.51 -3.34 17.99
N ALA A 210 -9.40 -3.74 18.60
CA ALA A 210 -9.11 -5.16 18.78
C ALA A 210 -10.02 -5.83 19.82
N ARG A 211 -10.21 -5.20 21.00
CA ARG A 211 -11.07 -5.74 22.04
C ARG A 211 -12.54 -5.78 21.67
N GLY A 212 -12.99 -4.84 20.83
CA GLY A 212 -14.37 -4.83 20.32
C GLY A 212 -14.66 -5.93 19.31
N ALA A 213 -13.65 -6.49 18.65
CA ALA A 213 -13.79 -7.44 17.55
C ALA A 213 -13.28 -8.85 17.87
N ILE A 214 -12.33 -9.02 18.80
CA ILE A 214 -11.63 -10.28 19.06
C ILE A 214 -11.87 -10.71 20.52
N PRO A 215 -12.22 -11.99 20.77
CA PRO A 215 -12.32 -12.53 22.12
C PRO A 215 -11.06 -12.33 22.94
N GLU A 216 -11.18 -12.00 24.24
CA GLU A 216 -10.06 -11.68 25.13
C GLU A 216 -8.98 -12.76 25.17
N LYS A 217 -9.38 -14.03 25.08
CA LYS A 217 -8.47 -15.20 25.03
C LYS A 217 -7.43 -15.08 23.91
N HIS A 218 -7.81 -14.51 22.78
CA HIS A 218 -6.97 -14.41 21.59
C HIS A 218 -6.41 -13.01 21.34
N LEU A 219 -6.85 -12.00 22.09
CA LEU A 219 -6.52 -10.60 21.91
C LEU A 219 -5.01 -10.34 21.82
N ASN A 220 -4.25 -10.85 22.80
CA ASN A 220 -2.80 -10.64 22.88
C ASN A 220 -2.02 -11.21 21.69
N ARG A 221 -2.60 -12.16 20.98
CA ARG A 221 -1.98 -12.77 19.78
C ARG A 221 -2.07 -11.86 18.57
N PHE A 222 -3.21 -11.16 18.38
CA PHE A 222 -3.49 -10.40 17.18
C PHE A 222 -3.20 -8.90 17.32
N VAL A 223 -3.19 -8.34 18.53
CA VAL A 223 -2.91 -6.92 18.78
C VAL A 223 -1.58 -6.46 18.15
N PRO A 224 -0.46 -7.20 18.24
CA PRO A 224 0.78 -6.77 17.61
C PRO A 224 0.68 -6.61 16.08
N TYR A 225 -0.05 -7.51 15.42
CA TYR A 225 -0.29 -7.41 13.99
C TYR A 225 -1.17 -6.20 13.65
N LEU A 226 -2.27 -6.01 14.37
CA LEU A 226 -3.19 -4.89 14.15
C LEU A 226 -2.51 -3.53 14.38
N LEU A 227 -1.66 -3.42 15.39
CA LEU A 227 -0.84 -2.23 15.61
C LEU A 227 0.12 -1.98 14.45
N THR A 228 0.83 -3.03 14.01
CA THR A 228 1.74 -2.91 12.86
C THR A 228 0.99 -2.46 11.61
N LEU A 229 -0.15 -3.07 11.33
CA LEU A 229 -0.99 -2.76 10.18
C LEU A 229 -1.50 -1.32 10.22
N PHE A 230 -2.05 -0.89 11.34
CA PHE A 230 -2.57 0.47 11.53
C PHE A 230 -1.47 1.52 11.31
N PHE A 231 -0.35 1.40 12.03
CA PHE A 231 0.74 2.37 11.92
C PHE A 231 1.43 2.31 10.56
N PHE A 232 1.54 1.13 9.96
CA PHE A 232 2.10 0.99 8.62
C PHE A 232 1.28 1.76 7.58
N ILE A 233 -0.04 1.55 7.54
CA ILE A 233 -0.92 2.24 6.60
C ILE A 233 -0.92 3.74 6.90
N TRP A 234 -1.11 4.12 8.17
CA TRP A 234 -1.25 5.52 8.54
C TRP A 234 0.02 6.34 8.27
N VAL A 235 1.18 5.84 8.70
CA VAL A 235 2.46 6.54 8.53
C VAL A 235 2.84 6.66 7.06
N ASN A 236 2.67 5.59 6.27
CA ASN A 236 2.98 5.65 4.85
C ASN A 236 2.00 6.54 4.06
N ASN A 237 0.72 6.55 4.42
CA ASN A 237 -0.24 7.50 3.85
C ASN A 237 0.14 8.95 4.17
N LEU A 238 0.54 9.23 5.43
CA LEU A 238 1.01 10.56 5.81
C LEU A 238 2.29 10.96 5.08
N LEU A 239 3.25 10.06 4.93
CA LEU A 239 4.46 10.32 4.14
C LEU A 239 4.12 10.59 2.67
N GLY A 240 3.16 9.86 2.10
CA GLY A 240 2.69 10.09 0.73
C GLY A 240 2.12 11.48 0.50
N LEU A 241 1.44 12.06 1.49
CA LEU A 241 0.85 13.40 1.41
C LEU A 241 1.87 14.55 1.50
N VAL A 242 3.08 14.29 1.97
CA VAL A 242 4.14 15.32 2.03
C VAL A 242 4.70 15.54 0.63
N PRO A 243 4.59 16.76 0.03
CA PRO A 243 4.92 16.98 -1.38
C PRO A 243 6.43 17.11 -1.65
N PHE A 244 7.29 16.94 -0.65
CA PHE A 244 8.75 17.03 -0.77
C PHE A 244 9.44 15.86 -0.09
N PHE A 245 10.69 15.60 -0.49
CA PHE A 245 11.49 14.54 0.10
C PHE A 245 11.57 14.68 1.64
N PRO A 246 11.37 13.62 2.42
CA PRO A 246 11.24 12.18 2.07
C PRO A 246 9.79 11.71 1.81
N GLY A 247 8.89 12.58 1.43
CA GLY A 247 7.50 12.27 1.10
C GLY A 247 7.23 12.18 -0.41
N GLY A 248 5.94 12.20 -0.78
CA GLY A 248 5.49 12.22 -2.17
C GLY A 248 5.53 10.87 -2.89
N ALA A 249 5.83 9.77 -2.19
CA ALA A 249 5.71 8.44 -2.75
C ALA A 249 4.32 7.86 -2.44
N ASN A 250 3.59 7.47 -3.48
CA ASN A 250 2.25 6.90 -3.37
C ASN A 250 2.31 5.39 -3.07
N LEU A 251 2.90 5.00 -1.92
CA LEU A 251 3.15 3.60 -1.58
C LEU A 251 1.87 2.77 -1.51
N THR A 252 0.84 3.25 -0.83
CA THR A 252 -0.43 2.55 -0.67
C THR A 252 -1.39 2.74 -1.86
N GLY A 253 -1.06 3.63 -2.79
CA GLY A 253 -1.63 3.70 -4.13
C GLY A 253 -0.96 2.75 -5.14
N ASN A 254 0.00 1.93 -4.71
CA ASN A 254 0.48 0.81 -5.49
C ASN A 254 -0.36 -0.45 -5.13
N ILE A 255 -1.04 -1.00 -6.13
CA ILE A 255 -1.96 -2.14 -5.94
C ILE A 255 -1.22 -3.39 -5.44
N ALA A 256 0.05 -3.58 -5.83
CA ALA A 256 0.86 -4.70 -5.35
C ALA A 256 1.08 -4.64 -3.83
N VAL A 257 1.37 -3.47 -3.28
CA VAL A 257 1.53 -3.26 -1.83
C VAL A 257 0.22 -3.54 -1.09
N THR A 258 -0.89 -3.01 -1.58
CA THR A 258 -2.22 -3.22 -0.96
C THR A 258 -2.70 -4.66 -1.10
N LEU A 259 -2.38 -5.33 -2.21
CA LEU A 259 -2.63 -6.76 -2.40
C LEU A 259 -1.88 -7.60 -1.36
N VAL A 260 -0.60 -7.31 -1.12
CA VAL A 260 0.21 -8.02 -0.12
C VAL A 260 -0.35 -7.82 1.28
N LEU A 261 -0.76 -6.62 1.66
CA LEU A 261 -1.41 -6.35 2.95
C LEU A 261 -2.71 -7.16 3.12
N ALA A 262 -3.55 -7.18 2.08
CA ALA A 262 -4.78 -7.94 2.06
C ALA A 262 -4.53 -9.45 2.09
N ALA A 263 -3.52 -9.93 1.36
CA ALA A 263 -3.11 -11.34 1.36
C ALA A 263 -2.60 -11.80 2.74
N PHE A 264 -1.81 -10.99 3.44
CA PHE A 264 -1.42 -11.29 4.82
C PHE A 264 -2.63 -11.40 5.75
N THR A 265 -3.59 -10.47 5.64
CA THR A 265 -4.85 -10.55 6.39
C THR A 265 -5.59 -11.85 6.09
N LEU A 266 -5.72 -12.22 4.80
CA LEU A 266 -6.36 -13.47 4.36
C LEU A 266 -5.65 -14.71 4.95
N ILE A 267 -4.31 -14.77 4.81
CA ILE A 267 -3.52 -15.90 5.27
C ILE A 267 -3.62 -16.05 6.81
N ILE A 268 -3.45 -14.95 7.54
CA ILE A 268 -3.51 -14.96 9.01
C ILE A 268 -4.92 -15.36 9.48
N THR A 269 -5.97 -14.86 8.87
CA THR A 269 -7.37 -15.22 9.17
C THR A 269 -7.56 -16.73 9.01
N ASN A 270 -7.23 -17.27 7.84
CA ASN A 270 -7.50 -18.67 7.50
C ASN A 270 -6.61 -19.67 8.28
N VAL A 271 -5.34 -19.34 8.52
CA VAL A 271 -4.41 -20.18 9.31
C VAL A 271 -4.83 -20.25 10.78
N ASN A 272 -5.46 -19.19 11.32
CA ASN A 272 -5.95 -19.16 12.68
C ASN A 272 -7.42 -19.56 12.83
N GLY A 273 -8.09 -19.86 11.71
CA GLY A 273 -9.49 -20.29 11.70
C GLY A 273 -9.71 -21.57 12.52
N THR A 274 -10.69 -21.53 13.44
CA THR A 274 -11.12 -22.68 14.23
C THR A 274 -11.83 -23.71 13.37
N LYS A 275 -12.07 -24.91 13.92
CA LYS A 275 -12.88 -25.92 13.25
C LYS A 275 -14.30 -25.42 13.00
N ASP A 276 -14.85 -24.65 13.92
CA ASP A 276 -16.20 -24.07 13.81
C ASP A 276 -16.26 -23.06 12.68
N TYR A 277 -15.22 -22.23 12.51
CA TYR A 277 -15.11 -21.31 11.38
C TYR A 277 -15.15 -22.04 10.04
N TRP A 278 -14.33 -23.10 9.85
CA TRP A 278 -14.31 -23.87 8.62
C TRP A 278 -15.60 -24.68 8.42
N MET A 279 -16.18 -25.21 9.51
CA MET A 279 -17.47 -25.89 9.46
C MET A 279 -18.60 -24.95 9.05
N HIS A 280 -18.58 -23.70 9.53
CA HIS A 280 -19.54 -22.68 9.14
C HIS A 280 -19.46 -22.34 7.65
N ILE A 281 -18.26 -22.24 7.08
CA ILE A 281 -18.05 -21.98 5.65
C ILE A 281 -18.57 -23.15 4.80
N VAL A 282 -18.22 -24.40 5.17
CA VAL A 282 -18.52 -25.58 4.32
C VAL A 282 -19.91 -26.13 4.61
N TRP A 283 -20.36 -26.11 5.87
CA TRP A 283 -21.59 -26.76 6.32
C TRP A 283 -22.31 -25.96 7.40
N MET A 284 -22.93 -24.86 7.00
CA MET A 284 -23.61 -23.96 7.93
C MET A 284 -24.69 -24.67 8.76
N PRO A 285 -24.63 -24.64 10.11
CA PRO A 285 -25.63 -25.24 10.98
C PRO A 285 -26.96 -24.48 10.87
N GLY A 286 -28.08 -25.17 11.10
CA GLY A 286 -29.42 -24.54 11.10
C GLY A 286 -30.05 -24.30 9.73
N VAL A 287 -29.36 -24.61 8.61
CA VAL A 287 -29.87 -24.40 7.25
C VAL A 287 -30.39 -25.73 6.67
N PRO A 288 -31.54 -25.72 5.94
CA PRO A 288 -32.04 -26.90 5.21
C PRO A 288 -31.01 -27.46 4.24
N THR A 289 -30.86 -28.80 4.22
CA THR A 289 -29.83 -29.51 3.47
C THR A 289 -29.71 -29.12 1.97
N PRO A 290 -30.80 -28.88 1.21
CA PRO A 290 -30.66 -28.54 -0.21
C PRO A 290 -30.06 -27.14 -0.47
N LEU A 291 -30.10 -26.22 0.53
CA LEU A 291 -29.54 -24.85 0.41
C LEU A 291 -28.07 -24.78 0.83
N LYS A 292 -27.57 -25.75 1.60
CA LYS A 292 -26.18 -25.75 2.12
C LYS A 292 -25.12 -25.64 1.04
N PRO A 293 -25.16 -26.34 -0.11
CA PRO A 293 -24.13 -26.21 -1.13
C PRO A 293 -24.02 -24.80 -1.74
N ILE A 294 -25.18 -24.15 -1.91
CA ILE A 294 -25.25 -22.80 -2.47
C ILE A 294 -24.68 -21.79 -1.46
N LEU A 295 -25.06 -21.91 -0.18
CA LEU A 295 -24.52 -21.03 0.86
C LEU A 295 -23.02 -21.25 1.08
N ALA A 296 -22.53 -22.50 1.06
CA ALA A 296 -21.11 -22.80 1.16
C ALA A 296 -20.29 -22.13 0.04
N LEU A 297 -20.82 -22.12 -1.19
CA LEU A 297 -20.18 -21.45 -2.31
C LEU A 297 -20.12 -19.92 -2.08
N ILE A 298 -21.22 -19.32 -1.63
CA ILE A 298 -21.29 -17.89 -1.34
C ILE A 298 -20.33 -17.51 -0.21
N GLU A 299 -20.28 -18.29 0.88
CA GLU A 299 -19.39 -18.04 2.00
C GLU A 299 -17.92 -18.20 1.60
N LEU A 300 -17.60 -19.22 0.79
CA LEU A 300 -16.24 -19.40 0.25
C LEU A 300 -15.81 -18.20 -0.61
N ILE A 301 -16.68 -17.71 -1.48
CA ILE A 301 -16.43 -16.49 -2.25
C ILE A 301 -16.23 -15.30 -1.29
N GLY A 302 -17.02 -15.21 -0.23
CA GLY A 302 -16.92 -14.20 0.82
C GLY A 302 -15.55 -14.14 1.48
N VAL A 303 -14.91 -15.27 1.71
CA VAL A 303 -13.55 -15.36 2.28
C VAL A 303 -12.54 -14.60 1.43
N PHE A 304 -12.64 -14.67 0.10
CA PHE A 304 -11.74 -13.95 -0.81
C PHE A 304 -12.19 -12.52 -1.07
N THR A 305 -13.50 -12.28 -1.15
CA THR A 305 -14.04 -10.95 -1.46
C THR A 305 -13.76 -9.93 -0.36
N LYS A 306 -13.74 -10.32 0.92
CA LYS A 306 -13.45 -9.43 2.04
C LYS A 306 -12.05 -8.78 1.93
N PRO A 307 -10.93 -9.54 1.82
CA PRO A 307 -9.59 -8.97 1.64
C PRO A 307 -9.44 -8.21 0.32
N PHE A 308 -10.06 -8.68 -0.76
CA PHE A 308 -10.06 -7.98 -2.04
C PHE A 308 -10.73 -6.60 -1.94
N SER A 309 -11.85 -6.50 -1.24
CA SER A 309 -12.50 -5.21 -0.97
C SER A 309 -11.62 -4.26 -0.14
N LEU A 310 -10.85 -4.80 0.83
CA LEU A 310 -9.87 -4.01 1.60
C LEU A 310 -8.76 -3.46 0.70
N MET A 311 -8.21 -4.30 -0.17
CA MET A 311 -7.20 -3.93 -1.15
C MET A 311 -7.67 -2.80 -2.06
N ILE A 312 -8.80 -2.99 -2.74
CA ILE A 312 -9.34 -1.99 -3.68
C ILE A 312 -9.66 -0.68 -2.97
N ARG A 313 -10.22 -0.72 -1.78
CA ARG A 313 -10.57 0.49 -1.03
C ARG A 313 -9.34 1.31 -0.67
N LEU A 314 -8.27 0.66 -0.18
CA LEU A 314 -7.03 1.34 0.18
C LEU A 314 -6.37 1.95 -1.06
N PHE A 315 -6.19 1.16 -2.11
CA PHE A 315 -5.63 1.57 -3.38
C PHE A 315 -6.41 2.74 -4.01
N ALA A 316 -7.73 2.55 -4.21
CA ALA A 316 -8.55 3.53 -4.92
C ALA A 316 -8.63 4.88 -4.21
N ASN A 317 -8.80 4.88 -2.89
CA ASN A 317 -8.92 6.14 -2.14
C ASN A 317 -7.65 6.99 -2.21
N ILE A 318 -6.48 6.37 -2.04
CA ILE A 318 -5.22 7.10 -2.04
C ILE A 318 -4.85 7.54 -3.47
N THR A 319 -5.00 6.65 -4.46
CA THR A 319 -4.71 6.99 -5.86
C THR A 319 -5.63 8.09 -6.37
N ALA A 320 -6.95 7.99 -6.09
CA ALA A 320 -7.90 9.02 -6.51
C ALA A 320 -7.62 10.38 -5.84
N GLY A 321 -7.23 10.40 -4.55
CA GLY A 321 -6.82 11.61 -3.85
C GLY A 321 -5.64 12.31 -4.54
N HIS A 322 -4.55 11.57 -4.79
CA HIS A 322 -3.38 12.11 -5.49
C HIS A 322 -3.71 12.62 -6.90
N ILE A 323 -4.48 11.87 -7.70
CA ILE A 323 -4.91 12.31 -9.02
C ILE A 323 -5.69 13.62 -8.94
N LEU A 324 -6.60 13.73 -7.97
CA LEU A 324 -7.45 14.89 -7.80
C LEU A 324 -6.64 16.15 -7.42
N VAL A 325 -5.72 16.02 -6.45
CA VAL A 325 -4.83 17.12 -6.04
C VAL A 325 -3.96 17.58 -7.20
N LEU A 326 -3.32 16.64 -7.92
CA LEU A 326 -2.47 16.95 -9.06
C LEU A 326 -3.26 17.59 -10.20
N SER A 327 -4.49 17.13 -10.46
CA SER A 327 -5.36 17.72 -11.50
C SER A 327 -5.73 19.16 -11.16
N LEU A 328 -6.01 19.46 -9.90
CA LEU A 328 -6.31 20.83 -9.45
C LEU A 328 -5.10 21.78 -9.56
N VAL A 329 -3.91 21.26 -9.25
CA VAL A 329 -2.66 22.04 -9.44
C VAL A 329 -2.40 22.26 -10.94
N SER A 330 -2.58 21.23 -11.77
CA SER A 330 -2.41 21.33 -13.23
C SER A 330 -3.33 22.35 -13.86
N LEU A 331 -4.50 22.62 -13.27
CA LEU A 331 -5.45 23.62 -13.77
C LEU A 331 -4.83 25.03 -13.82
N ILE A 332 -3.92 25.36 -12.88
CA ILE A 332 -3.22 26.64 -12.86
C ILE A 332 -2.35 26.81 -14.12
N PHE A 333 -1.68 25.73 -14.54
CA PHE A 333 -0.79 25.72 -15.71
C PHE A 333 -1.59 25.70 -17.02
N ILE A 334 -2.73 25.01 -17.06
CA ILE A 334 -3.59 24.93 -18.25
C ILE A 334 -4.20 26.29 -18.60
N PHE A 335 -4.66 27.04 -17.60
CA PHE A 335 -5.33 28.31 -17.82
C PHE A 335 -4.39 29.51 -17.91
N GLU A 336 -3.14 29.37 -17.51
CA GLU A 336 -2.10 30.43 -17.47
C GLU A 336 -2.62 31.75 -16.87
N SER A 337 -3.64 31.68 -16.03
CA SER A 337 -4.37 32.83 -15.52
C SER A 337 -4.16 33.02 -14.02
N VAL A 338 -3.57 34.17 -13.67
CA VAL A 338 -3.37 34.56 -12.28
C VAL A 338 -4.68 34.65 -11.49
N TRP A 339 -5.82 34.91 -12.16
CA TRP A 339 -7.12 35.00 -11.50
C TRP A 339 -7.71 33.65 -11.08
N ILE A 340 -7.31 32.57 -11.72
CA ILE A 340 -7.75 31.20 -11.39
C ILE A 340 -6.92 30.63 -10.24
N SER A 341 -5.66 31.01 -10.12
CA SER A 341 -4.72 30.50 -9.12
C SER A 341 -5.25 30.55 -7.67
N PRO A 342 -5.85 31.66 -7.16
CA PRO A 342 -6.33 31.68 -5.79
C PRO A 342 -7.45 30.65 -5.52
N GLY A 343 -8.36 30.48 -6.50
CA GLY A 343 -9.45 29.49 -6.41
C GLY A 343 -8.92 28.06 -6.41
N SER A 344 -7.99 27.74 -7.31
CA SER A 344 -7.35 26.42 -7.39
C SER A 344 -6.55 26.13 -6.11
N ILE A 345 -5.78 27.07 -5.55
CA ILE A 345 -5.01 26.88 -4.33
C ILE A 345 -5.93 26.61 -3.13
N VAL A 346 -7.01 27.40 -2.96
CA VAL A 346 -7.98 27.17 -1.87
C VAL A 346 -8.63 25.80 -1.98
N LEU A 347 -9.03 25.40 -3.19
CA LEU A 347 -9.66 24.11 -3.43
C LEU A 347 -8.65 22.95 -3.21
N THR A 348 -7.42 23.09 -3.68
CA THR A 348 -6.34 22.13 -3.44
C THR A 348 -6.08 21.96 -1.94
N LEU A 349 -5.99 23.03 -1.18
CA LEU A 349 -5.79 22.99 0.27
C LEU A 349 -6.96 22.27 0.98
N PHE A 350 -8.18 22.57 0.55
CA PHE A 350 -9.36 21.89 1.08
C PHE A 350 -9.33 20.37 0.79
N ILE A 351 -9.03 19.98 -0.44
CA ILE A 351 -8.93 18.57 -0.83
C ILE A 351 -7.77 17.88 -0.10
N SER A 352 -6.60 18.52 0.03
CA SER A 352 -5.48 17.95 0.79
C SER A 352 -5.81 17.74 2.27
N THR A 353 -6.65 18.61 2.85
CA THR A 353 -7.14 18.42 4.22
C THR A 353 -8.09 17.22 4.30
N LEU A 354 -8.96 17.02 3.32
CA LEU A 354 -9.81 15.83 3.24
C LEU A 354 -8.97 14.57 3.04
N GLU A 355 -7.94 14.62 2.21
CA GLU A 355 -7.05 13.49 1.97
C GLU A 355 -6.29 13.08 3.24
N LEU A 356 -5.87 14.04 4.07
CA LEU A 356 -5.31 13.79 5.39
C LEU A 356 -6.29 13.02 6.30
N LEU A 357 -7.56 13.42 6.31
CA LEU A 357 -8.60 12.74 7.06
C LEU A 357 -8.83 11.32 6.51
N VAL A 358 -8.90 11.16 5.18
CA VAL A 358 -9.06 9.87 4.52
C VAL A 358 -7.87 8.95 4.82
N ALA A 359 -6.65 9.46 4.87
CA ALA A 359 -5.45 8.70 5.23
C ALA A 359 -5.56 8.05 6.62
N ALA A 360 -6.05 8.79 7.61
CA ALA A 360 -6.30 8.26 8.96
C ALA A 360 -7.48 7.29 9.00
N LEU A 361 -8.60 7.66 8.34
CA LEU A 361 -9.79 6.82 8.25
C LEU A 361 -9.49 5.48 7.58
N GLN A 362 -8.65 5.47 6.55
CA GLN A 362 -8.29 4.26 5.83
C GLN A 362 -7.48 3.29 6.69
N ALA A 363 -6.53 3.79 7.49
CA ALA A 363 -5.81 2.98 8.46
C ALA A 363 -6.77 2.36 9.50
N TYR A 364 -7.71 3.15 10.00
CA TYR A 364 -8.74 2.70 10.92
C TYR A 364 -9.63 1.62 10.31
N VAL A 365 -10.24 1.88 9.15
CA VAL A 365 -11.19 0.96 8.50
C VAL A 365 -10.52 -0.35 8.13
N PHE A 366 -9.30 -0.30 7.56
CA PHE A 366 -8.57 -1.51 7.21
C PHE A 366 -8.27 -2.36 8.45
N THR A 367 -7.80 -1.74 9.53
CA THR A 367 -7.48 -2.43 10.78
C THR A 367 -8.72 -3.00 11.45
N MET A 368 -9.84 -2.25 11.46
CA MET A 368 -11.10 -2.67 12.05
C MET A 368 -11.68 -3.88 11.31
N LEU A 369 -11.74 -3.85 9.98
CA LEU A 369 -12.24 -4.98 9.19
C LEU A 369 -11.33 -6.21 9.29
N THR A 370 -10.01 -6.01 9.42
CA THR A 370 -9.05 -7.08 9.70
C THR A 370 -9.31 -7.69 11.08
N ALA A 371 -9.52 -6.87 12.12
CA ALA A 371 -9.84 -7.33 13.47
C ALA A 371 -11.15 -8.13 13.51
N MET A 372 -12.19 -7.65 12.81
CA MET A 372 -13.46 -8.38 12.67
C MET A 372 -13.27 -9.74 11.97
N SER A 373 -12.42 -9.79 10.92
CA SER A 373 -12.11 -11.04 10.24
C SER A 373 -11.39 -12.03 11.15
N PHE A 374 -10.46 -11.55 11.99
CA PHE A 374 -9.77 -12.37 12.98
C PHE A 374 -10.73 -12.85 14.07
N GLY A 375 -11.61 -11.97 14.57
CA GLY A 375 -12.62 -12.33 15.56
C GLY A 375 -13.51 -13.45 15.06
N ALA A 376 -14.09 -13.29 13.87
CA ALA A 376 -14.92 -14.31 13.24
C ALA A 376 -14.19 -15.64 13.01
N ALA A 377 -12.87 -15.61 12.73
CA ALA A 377 -12.08 -16.82 12.53
C ALA A 377 -11.81 -17.61 13.83
N VAL A 378 -11.74 -16.92 14.99
CA VAL A 378 -11.42 -17.54 16.28
C VAL A 378 -12.60 -17.65 17.24
N GLU A 379 -13.80 -17.23 16.82
CA GLU A 379 -15.03 -17.37 17.58
C GLU A 379 -15.38 -18.86 17.75
N GLU A 380 -15.52 -19.27 19.02
CA GLU A 380 -15.93 -20.62 19.39
C GLU A 380 -17.45 -20.56 19.65
N HIS A 381 -18.25 -21.25 18.85
CA HIS A 381 -19.67 -21.41 19.14
C HIS A 381 -19.82 -22.47 20.24
N HIS A 382 -20.10 -22.03 21.47
CA HIS A 382 -20.58 -22.93 22.49
C HIS A 382 -21.94 -23.47 22.04
N HIS A 383 -21.99 -24.70 21.61
CA HIS A 383 -23.24 -25.43 21.56
C HIS A 383 -23.72 -25.56 23.02
N ASP A 384 -24.66 -24.73 23.43
CA ASP A 384 -25.40 -24.93 24.68
C ASP A 384 -26.10 -26.28 24.55
N ASP A 385 -25.54 -27.32 25.15
CA ASP A 385 -26.20 -28.59 25.46
C ASP A 385 -27.31 -28.38 26.52
N HIS A 386 -28.27 -27.48 26.25
CA HIS A 386 -29.50 -27.39 26.97
C HIS A 386 -30.59 -28.20 26.28
N ALA A 387 -30.36 -29.51 26.16
CA ALA A 387 -31.42 -30.44 25.87
C ALA A 387 -31.25 -31.65 26.81
N HIS A 388 -32.22 -31.81 27.65
CA HIS A 388 -32.55 -32.94 28.52
C HIS A 388 -32.27 -32.76 30.03
N ALA A 389 -33.06 -31.92 30.64
CA ALA A 389 -33.53 -32.11 32.01
C ALA A 389 -35.01 -31.86 32.08
N GLU A 390 -35.82 -32.60 31.28
CA GLU A 390 -37.23 -32.80 31.53
C GLU A 390 -37.49 -34.29 31.54
N GLY A 391 -37.86 -34.75 32.68
CA GLY A 391 -38.50 -36.04 32.81
C GLY A 391 -38.06 -36.82 34.00
N HIS A 392 -38.66 -36.54 35.16
CA HIS A 392 -39.20 -37.55 36.06
C HIS A 392 -39.77 -36.86 37.29
N HIS A 393 -41.08 -36.59 37.23
CA HIS A 393 -42.03 -36.84 38.32
C HIS A 393 -43.40 -37.08 37.78
#